data_e9899760c9e2e13dea27d82d1facdd82
#
_entry.id   e9899760c9e2e13dea27d82d1facdd82
#
_cell.length_a   1.000
_cell.length_b   1.000
_cell.length_c   1.000
_cell.angle_alpha   90.00
_cell.angle_beta   90.00
_cell.angle_gamma   90.00
#
_symmetry.space_group_name_H-M   'P 1'
#
loop_
_entity.id
_entity.type
_entity.pdbx_description
1 polymer ?
#
loop_
_entity_poly.entity_id
_entity_poly.type
_entity_poly.pdbx_seq_one_letter_code
_entity_poly.pdbx_strand_id
1 'polypeptide(L)'
;MSDIDALQPLPQEGVELQSPEAAQHVAFSGLSIAESHGRWTDGGRVRLEFRLPFRPEGGVVLRLESLGYVARNLVHEQRVAMIVNGHRLAEWIVMDAAMRTRGLLVPPEMLDASGRIELEMVIPTSVQPVRLGLGADTRQLGLLLRRLSWQPRTPRRPPDLSGERGRSVGRESAKSFDAKIDSGFWARFIGGPAVLDIGFQGGAVPGSVVPILPGAIGVDMDYPGYDGRILPFADASQDAVYSSHCLEHIADYIKAIQEWYRVLRVGGHIITVVPSAHLYERKFHVPSFWNIDHRRTYTPATLLAEFAAALLPNSYRVRHLMENDAGYQYSLPPNAHPEGCHEIELVIEKIEPPTWRMGE
;
A
#
# COMPACT_ATOMS: atom_id res chain seq x y z
N MET A 1 -35.25 -8.06 0.12
CA MET A 1 -34.50 -6.87 -0.37
C MET A 1 -34.52 -5.89 0.79
N SER A 2 -33.37 -5.62 1.42
CA SER A 2 -33.26 -4.56 2.42
C SER A 2 -33.50 -3.23 1.72
N ASP A 3 -34.37 -2.39 2.27
CA ASP A 3 -34.62 -1.05 1.74
C ASP A 3 -33.44 -0.17 2.18
N ILE A 4 -32.36 -0.18 1.41
CA ILE A 4 -31.14 0.59 1.70
C ILE A 4 -31.42 2.10 1.72
N ASP A 5 -32.50 2.53 1.08
CA ASP A 5 -32.89 3.94 1.06
C ASP A 5 -33.49 4.38 2.40
N ALA A 6 -33.89 3.42 3.24
CA ALA A 6 -34.32 3.69 4.62
C ALA A 6 -33.17 3.80 5.62
N LEU A 7 -31.93 3.41 5.24
CA LEU A 7 -30.80 3.52 6.13
C LEU A 7 -30.33 4.97 6.30
N GLN A 8 -29.95 5.33 7.51
CA GLN A 8 -29.25 6.58 7.77
C GLN A 8 -27.85 6.52 7.13
N PRO A 9 -27.31 7.67 6.66
CA PRO A 9 -25.94 7.70 6.17
C PRO A 9 -24.93 7.22 7.22
N LEU A 10 -23.92 6.48 6.77
CA LEU A 10 -22.84 6.01 7.63
C LEU A 10 -22.00 7.21 8.12
N PRO A 11 -21.86 7.44 9.43
CA PRO A 11 -20.99 8.49 9.95
C PRO A 11 -19.52 8.23 9.62
N GLN A 12 -18.71 9.27 9.48
CA GLN A 12 -17.29 9.14 9.13
C GLN A 12 -16.48 8.36 10.17
N GLU A 13 -16.75 8.64 11.45
CA GLU A 13 -16.18 7.91 12.59
C GLU A 13 -16.59 6.44 12.59
N GLY A 14 -17.66 6.10 11.88
CA GLY A 14 -18.14 4.73 11.68
C GLY A 14 -19.03 4.23 12.80
N VAL A 15 -19.42 2.96 12.67
CA VAL A 15 -20.27 2.23 13.61
C VAL A 15 -19.61 0.95 14.07
N GLU A 16 -19.83 0.60 15.33
CA GLU A 16 -19.45 -0.70 15.88
C GLU A 16 -20.46 -1.76 15.43
N LEU A 17 -20.04 -2.72 14.62
CA LEU A 17 -20.96 -3.68 13.95
C LEU A 17 -21.73 -4.60 14.92
N GLN A 18 -21.24 -4.76 16.16
CA GLN A 18 -21.95 -5.49 17.21
C GLN A 18 -23.00 -4.62 17.93
N SER A 19 -22.96 -3.31 17.77
CA SER A 19 -23.91 -2.39 18.38
C SER A 19 -25.28 -2.48 17.71
N PRO A 20 -26.40 -2.35 18.47
CA PRO A 20 -27.74 -2.24 17.90
C PRO A 20 -27.89 -1.07 16.94
N GLU A 21 -27.12 0.01 17.15
CA GLU A 21 -27.11 1.21 16.32
C GLU A 21 -26.63 0.92 14.89
N ALA A 22 -25.75 -0.07 14.71
CA ALA A 22 -25.25 -0.43 13.40
C ALA A 22 -26.38 -0.72 12.40
N ALA A 23 -27.47 -1.32 12.83
CA ALA A 23 -28.61 -1.64 11.96
C ALA A 23 -29.34 -0.41 11.39
N GLN A 24 -29.12 0.77 11.96
CA GLN A 24 -29.65 2.03 11.41
C GLN A 24 -28.85 2.51 10.19
N HIS A 25 -27.58 2.13 10.08
CA HIS A 25 -26.64 2.62 9.08
C HIS A 25 -26.19 1.55 8.08
N VAL A 26 -26.18 0.28 8.48
CA VAL A 26 -25.63 -0.82 7.70
C VAL A 26 -26.60 -2.00 7.72
N ALA A 27 -27.05 -2.40 6.55
CA ALA A 27 -27.67 -3.71 6.35
C ALA A 27 -26.56 -4.73 6.07
N PHE A 28 -26.67 -5.92 6.65
CA PHE A 28 -25.65 -6.94 6.47
C PHE A 28 -26.24 -8.34 6.37
N SER A 29 -25.54 -9.22 5.65
CA SER A 29 -25.79 -10.65 5.58
C SER A 29 -24.47 -11.43 5.67
N GLY A 30 -24.55 -12.68 6.11
CA GLY A 30 -23.35 -13.52 6.30
C GLY A 30 -22.52 -13.17 7.54
N LEU A 31 -23.08 -12.38 8.46
CA LEU A 31 -22.51 -12.15 9.79
C LEU A 31 -23.25 -12.92 10.86
N SER A 32 -22.53 -13.43 11.84
CA SER A 32 -23.08 -14.08 13.03
C SER A 32 -23.81 -13.09 13.95
N ILE A 33 -24.38 -13.62 15.03
CA ILE A 33 -24.87 -12.80 16.14
C ILE A 33 -23.74 -11.90 16.70
N ALA A 34 -24.13 -10.80 17.34
CA ALA A 34 -23.19 -9.89 17.99
C ALA A 34 -22.49 -10.56 19.17
N GLU A 35 -21.18 -10.42 19.24
CA GLU A 35 -20.34 -10.78 20.37
C GLU A 35 -19.69 -9.52 20.98
N SER A 36 -19.04 -9.65 22.12
CA SER A 36 -18.47 -8.50 22.85
C SER A 36 -17.44 -7.69 22.03
N HIS A 37 -16.80 -8.33 21.06
CA HIS A 37 -15.69 -7.73 20.29
C HIS A 37 -15.99 -7.53 18.80
N GLY A 38 -17.20 -7.86 18.33
CA GLY A 38 -17.57 -7.75 16.93
C GLY A 38 -18.58 -8.83 16.50
N ARG A 39 -18.63 -9.04 15.19
CA ARG A 39 -19.39 -10.15 14.56
C ARG A 39 -18.47 -10.99 13.70
N TRP A 40 -18.49 -12.27 13.87
CA TRP A 40 -17.82 -13.19 12.95
C TRP A 40 -18.55 -13.23 11.60
N THR A 41 -17.79 -13.36 10.54
CA THR A 41 -18.36 -13.83 9.28
C THR A 41 -18.80 -15.27 9.47
N ASP A 42 -19.99 -15.60 8.96
CA ASP A 42 -20.55 -16.96 9.02
C ASP A 42 -20.93 -17.37 7.59
N GLY A 43 -20.06 -18.14 6.99
CA GLY A 43 -20.09 -18.51 5.57
C GLY A 43 -18.93 -17.92 4.78
N GLY A 44 -18.83 -18.37 3.54
CA GLY A 44 -17.77 -17.91 2.61
C GLY A 44 -18.07 -16.56 1.94
N ARG A 45 -19.19 -15.92 2.25
CA ARG A 45 -19.63 -14.67 1.62
C ARG A 45 -20.36 -13.78 2.62
N VAL A 46 -19.95 -12.52 2.67
CA VAL A 46 -20.53 -11.50 3.54
C VAL A 46 -20.84 -10.26 2.70
N ARG A 47 -21.97 -9.63 2.96
CA ARG A 47 -22.37 -8.40 2.32
C ARG A 47 -22.71 -7.35 3.37
N LEU A 48 -22.17 -6.14 3.19
CA LEU A 48 -22.51 -4.94 3.94
C LEU A 48 -23.05 -3.90 2.95
N GLU A 49 -24.24 -3.37 3.21
CA GLU A 49 -24.86 -2.34 2.39
C GLU A 49 -25.09 -1.08 3.25
N PHE A 50 -24.66 0.06 2.76
CA PHE A 50 -24.75 1.34 3.46
C PHE A 50 -24.71 2.52 2.49
N ARG A 51 -24.96 3.73 3.01
CA ARG A 51 -24.85 4.96 2.24
C ARG A 51 -23.87 5.92 2.87
N LEU A 52 -23.13 6.64 2.03
CA LEU A 52 -22.36 7.81 2.45
C LEU A 52 -23.27 9.04 2.46
N PRO A 53 -23.02 10.06 3.34
CA PRO A 53 -23.80 11.28 3.38
C PRO A 53 -23.66 12.16 2.12
N PHE A 54 -22.58 11.96 1.35
CA PHE A 54 -22.32 12.61 0.07
C PHE A 54 -21.36 11.74 -0.75
N ARG A 55 -21.25 12.03 -2.04
CA ARG A 55 -20.27 11.40 -2.95
C ARG A 55 -18.96 12.18 -2.92
N PRO A 56 -17.85 11.65 -2.34
CA PRO A 56 -16.56 12.32 -2.37
C PRO A 56 -15.95 12.30 -3.78
N GLU A 57 -15.52 13.47 -4.27
CA GLU A 57 -14.93 13.61 -5.62
C GLU A 57 -13.66 12.78 -5.83
N GLY A 58 -12.84 12.60 -4.79
CA GLY A 58 -11.61 11.80 -4.84
C GLY A 58 -11.82 10.32 -4.53
N GLY A 59 -13.06 9.87 -4.35
CA GLY A 59 -13.34 8.54 -3.84
C GLY A 59 -13.29 8.47 -2.32
N VAL A 60 -13.33 7.27 -1.77
CA VAL A 60 -13.40 7.03 -0.33
C VAL A 60 -12.46 5.90 0.09
N VAL A 61 -11.88 6.00 1.25
CA VAL A 61 -11.24 4.86 1.93
C VAL A 61 -12.21 4.32 2.96
N LEU A 62 -12.71 3.13 2.72
CA LEU A 62 -13.44 2.35 3.72
C LEU A 62 -12.43 1.75 4.69
N ARG A 63 -12.72 1.81 5.99
CA ARG A 63 -11.87 1.25 7.04
C ARG A 63 -12.66 0.19 7.81
N LEU A 64 -12.13 -1.02 7.84
CA LEU A 64 -12.67 -2.12 8.64
C LEU A 64 -11.68 -2.50 9.74
N GLU A 65 -12.12 -2.44 10.97
CA GLU A 65 -11.41 -3.07 12.07
C GLU A 65 -11.78 -4.55 12.09
N SER A 66 -10.78 -5.40 11.90
CA SER A 66 -10.99 -6.83 11.75
C SER A 66 -9.79 -7.63 12.21
N LEU A 67 -10.02 -8.89 12.57
CA LEU A 67 -9.00 -9.92 12.77
C LEU A 67 -9.37 -11.18 11.99
N GLY A 68 -8.38 -12.03 11.68
CA GLY A 68 -8.60 -13.29 11.00
C GLY A 68 -8.86 -14.46 11.97
N TYR A 69 -9.72 -15.39 11.58
CA TYR A 69 -9.74 -16.69 12.22
C TYR A 69 -8.52 -17.48 11.75
N VAL A 70 -7.45 -17.42 12.55
CA VAL A 70 -6.20 -18.14 12.32
C VAL A 70 -5.96 -19.08 13.52
N ALA A 71 -5.51 -20.29 13.25
CA ALA A 71 -5.28 -21.30 14.28
C ALA A 71 -3.94 -22.00 13.99
N ARG A 72 -3.11 -22.11 15.01
CA ARG A 72 -1.75 -22.67 14.90
C ARG A 72 -1.73 -23.97 14.09
N ASN A 73 -0.90 -24.01 13.06
CA ASN A 73 -0.64 -25.18 12.21
C ASN A 73 -1.82 -25.73 11.39
N LEU A 74 -3.00 -25.12 11.46
CA LEU A 74 -4.19 -25.58 10.75
C LEU A 74 -4.79 -24.52 9.82
N VAL A 75 -4.84 -23.27 10.29
CA VAL A 75 -5.35 -22.14 9.50
C VAL A 75 -4.33 -21.01 9.58
N HIS A 76 -3.55 -20.85 8.53
CA HIS A 76 -2.44 -19.89 8.52
C HIS A 76 -2.87 -18.49 8.08
N GLU A 77 -3.91 -18.41 7.26
CA GLU A 77 -4.37 -17.15 6.69
C GLU A 77 -5.86 -17.20 6.33
N GLN A 78 -6.46 -16.01 6.24
CA GLN A 78 -7.75 -15.83 5.60
C GLN A 78 -7.54 -14.99 4.34
N ARG A 79 -7.98 -15.50 3.20
CA ARG A 79 -8.00 -14.77 1.93
C ARG A 79 -9.38 -14.17 1.73
N VAL A 80 -9.43 -12.88 1.46
CA VAL A 80 -10.68 -12.13 1.36
C VAL A 80 -10.68 -11.31 0.09
N ALA A 81 -11.47 -11.70 -0.88
CA ALA A 81 -11.71 -10.85 -2.04
C ALA A 81 -12.71 -9.74 -1.65
N MET A 82 -12.31 -8.49 -1.84
CA MET A 82 -13.07 -7.30 -1.55
C MET A 82 -13.74 -6.80 -2.83
N ILE A 83 -15.07 -6.81 -2.86
CA ILE A 83 -15.86 -6.42 -4.02
C ILE A 83 -16.76 -5.26 -3.62
N VAL A 84 -16.75 -4.17 -4.38
CA VAL A 84 -17.60 -3.01 -4.13
C VAL A 84 -18.45 -2.75 -5.38
N ASN A 85 -19.76 -2.67 -5.19
CA ASN A 85 -20.72 -2.42 -6.26
C ASN A 85 -20.51 -3.37 -7.47
N GLY A 86 -20.19 -4.64 -7.20
CA GLY A 86 -19.92 -5.68 -8.21
C GLY A 86 -18.49 -5.68 -8.78
N HIS A 87 -17.61 -4.74 -8.40
CA HIS A 87 -16.23 -4.64 -8.87
C HIS A 87 -15.25 -5.13 -7.82
N ARG A 88 -14.41 -6.11 -8.17
CA ARG A 88 -13.34 -6.58 -7.28
C ARG A 88 -12.25 -5.51 -7.18
N LEU A 89 -12.00 -4.99 -5.97
CA LEU A 89 -11.04 -3.92 -5.72
C LEU A 89 -9.73 -4.39 -5.10
N ALA A 90 -9.78 -5.42 -4.27
CA ALA A 90 -8.61 -5.90 -3.56
C ALA A 90 -8.76 -7.36 -3.16
N GLU A 91 -7.64 -7.96 -2.79
CA GLU A 91 -7.58 -9.20 -2.02
C GLU A 91 -6.77 -8.95 -0.75
N TRP A 92 -7.36 -9.23 0.41
CA TRP A 92 -6.66 -9.18 1.68
C TRP A 92 -6.20 -10.56 2.08
N ILE A 93 -4.96 -10.64 2.56
CA ILE A 93 -4.41 -11.84 3.21
C ILE A 93 -4.25 -11.50 4.68
N VAL A 94 -5.06 -12.11 5.53
CA VAL A 94 -5.08 -11.87 6.98
C VAL A 94 -4.44 -13.06 7.69
N MET A 95 -3.23 -12.86 8.20
CA MET A 95 -2.37 -13.90 8.75
C MET A 95 -2.29 -13.88 10.28
N ASP A 96 -3.00 -12.99 10.94
CA ASP A 96 -2.95 -12.86 12.39
C ASP A 96 -4.34 -12.70 13.03
N ALA A 97 -4.44 -13.04 14.30
CA ALA A 97 -5.62 -12.85 15.13
C ALA A 97 -5.63 -11.51 15.86
N ALA A 98 -4.75 -10.56 15.50
CA ALA A 98 -4.75 -9.23 16.07
C ALA A 98 -5.81 -8.35 15.39
N MET A 99 -6.55 -7.59 16.20
CA MET A 99 -7.46 -6.58 15.67
C MET A 99 -6.67 -5.48 14.98
N ARG A 100 -6.93 -5.28 13.68
CA ARG A 100 -6.28 -4.25 12.87
C ARG A 100 -7.29 -3.49 12.03
N THR A 101 -7.00 -2.21 11.81
CA THR A 101 -7.74 -1.41 10.84
C THR A 101 -7.16 -1.64 9.45
N ARG A 102 -8.00 -2.10 8.52
CA ARG A 102 -7.65 -2.28 7.11
C ARG A 102 -8.43 -1.30 6.26
N GLY A 103 -7.74 -0.69 5.29
CA GLY A 103 -8.32 0.27 4.36
C GLY A 103 -8.62 -0.35 3.01
N LEU A 104 -9.77 -0.01 2.44
CA LEU A 104 -10.13 -0.33 1.06
C LEU A 104 -10.45 0.97 0.33
N LEU A 105 -9.68 1.27 -0.72
CA LEU A 105 -9.98 2.41 -1.58
C LEU A 105 -11.12 2.07 -2.53
N VAL A 106 -12.16 2.89 -2.52
CA VAL A 106 -13.23 2.91 -3.51
C VAL A 106 -13.03 4.15 -4.39
N PRO A 107 -12.67 3.98 -5.66
CA PRO A 107 -12.47 5.09 -6.58
C PRO A 107 -13.79 5.85 -6.85
N PRO A 108 -13.72 7.13 -7.22
CA PRO A 108 -14.92 7.96 -7.38
C PRO A 108 -15.85 7.49 -8.51
N GLU A 109 -15.32 6.83 -9.54
CA GLU A 109 -16.10 6.25 -10.65
C GLU A 109 -16.99 5.07 -10.22
N MET A 110 -16.69 4.45 -9.07
CA MET A 110 -17.50 3.37 -8.51
C MET A 110 -18.56 3.86 -7.50
N LEU A 111 -18.56 5.14 -7.20
CA LEU A 111 -19.55 5.78 -6.35
C LEU A 111 -20.65 6.39 -7.23
N ASP A 112 -21.87 5.98 -7.01
CA ASP A 112 -23.02 6.64 -7.65
C ASP A 112 -23.40 7.95 -6.96
N ALA A 113 -24.34 8.69 -7.53
CA ALA A 113 -24.79 9.97 -6.98
C ALA A 113 -25.51 9.82 -5.64
N SER A 114 -26.05 8.64 -5.33
CA SER A 114 -26.75 8.35 -4.08
C SER A 114 -25.82 8.09 -2.90
N GLY A 115 -24.52 7.88 -3.18
CA GLY A 115 -23.54 7.48 -2.19
C GLY A 115 -23.71 6.04 -1.69
N ARG A 116 -24.51 5.23 -2.38
CA ARG A 116 -24.74 3.83 -2.03
C ARG A 116 -23.48 3.00 -2.24
N ILE A 117 -23.17 2.15 -1.25
CA ILE A 117 -22.08 1.18 -1.31
C ILE A 117 -22.60 -0.19 -0.92
N GLU A 118 -22.37 -1.15 -1.78
CA GLU A 118 -22.47 -2.57 -1.49
C GLU A 118 -21.05 -3.13 -1.39
N LEU A 119 -20.61 -3.47 -0.18
CA LEU A 119 -19.32 -4.12 0.06
C LEU A 119 -19.55 -5.61 0.27
N GLU A 120 -19.03 -6.42 -0.65
CA GLU A 120 -19.06 -7.86 -0.55
C GLU A 120 -17.64 -8.40 -0.25
N MET A 121 -17.56 -9.32 0.69
CA MET A 121 -16.35 -10.06 1.04
C MET A 121 -16.54 -11.52 0.71
N VAL A 122 -15.69 -12.09 -0.16
CA VAL A 122 -15.68 -13.53 -0.47
C VAL A 122 -14.45 -14.14 0.19
N ILE A 123 -14.68 -15.12 1.10
CA ILE A 123 -13.67 -15.69 1.98
C ILE A 123 -13.58 -17.21 1.73
N PRO A 124 -12.90 -17.66 0.69
CA PRO A 124 -12.81 -19.08 0.33
C PRO A 124 -12.07 -19.92 1.38
N THR A 125 -11.27 -19.28 2.22
CA THR A 125 -10.49 -19.93 3.29
C THR A 125 -11.22 -20.00 4.63
N SER A 126 -12.48 -19.52 4.71
CA SER A 126 -13.29 -19.63 5.92
C SER A 126 -13.48 -21.11 6.32
N VAL A 127 -13.45 -21.39 7.62
CA VAL A 127 -13.44 -22.76 8.16
C VAL A 127 -14.44 -22.93 9.29
N GLN A 128 -14.85 -24.17 9.51
CA GLN A 128 -15.65 -24.55 10.67
C GLN A 128 -14.72 -25.11 11.77
N PRO A 129 -14.59 -24.44 12.92
CA PRO A 129 -13.71 -24.88 14.01
C PRO A 129 -13.97 -26.34 14.45
N VAL A 130 -15.24 -26.76 14.52
CA VAL A 130 -15.62 -28.11 14.88
C VAL A 130 -15.03 -29.16 13.94
N ARG A 131 -14.93 -28.86 12.64
CA ARG A 131 -14.34 -29.82 11.66
C ARG A 131 -12.82 -29.93 11.77
N LEU A 132 -12.19 -28.94 12.40
CA LEU A 132 -10.75 -28.94 12.66
C LEU A 132 -10.38 -29.42 14.05
N GLY A 133 -11.37 -29.84 14.87
CA GLY A 133 -11.15 -30.24 16.26
C GLY A 133 -10.78 -29.06 17.18
N LEU A 134 -11.11 -27.82 16.81
CA LEU A 134 -10.77 -26.59 17.53
C LEU A 134 -11.92 -26.10 18.44
N GLY A 135 -12.84 -26.95 18.82
CA GLY A 135 -13.97 -26.64 19.69
C GLY A 135 -15.30 -27.07 19.11
N ALA A 136 -16.42 -26.58 19.68
CA ALA A 136 -17.77 -26.97 19.29
C ALA A 136 -18.42 -25.97 18.31
N ASP A 137 -17.73 -24.93 17.87
CA ASP A 137 -18.29 -23.89 16.97
C ASP A 137 -18.50 -24.46 15.57
N THR A 138 -19.74 -24.42 15.12
CA THR A 138 -20.19 -24.95 13.81
C THR A 138 -20.27 -23.87 12.72
N ARG A 139 -20.10 -22.60 13.08
CA ARG A 139 -20.09 -21.48 12.12
C ARG A 139 -18.90 -21.59 11.18
N GLN A 140 -19.05 -21.03 9.99
CA GLN A 140 -17.96 -20.95 9.01
C GLN A 140 -17.23 -19.62 9.16
N LEU A 141 -16.18 -19.60 9.98
CA LEU A 141 -15.48 -18.41 10.41
C LEU A 141 -14.35 -18.02 9.43
N GLY A 142 -14.27 -16.74 9.11
CA GLY A 142 -13.19 -16.13 8.33
C GLY A 142 -12.62 -14.92 9.04
N LEU A 143 -13.41 -13.83 9.16
CA LEU A 143 -13.03 -12.61 9.85
C LEU A 143 -13.98 -12.31 11.01
N LEU A 144 -13.45 -11.74 12.09
CA LEU A 144 -14.25 -10.98 13.04
C LEU A 144 -14.22 -9.52 12.60
N LEU A 145 -15.37 -8.93 12.37
CA LEU A 145 -15.53 -7.52 12.01
C LEU A 145 -16.04 -6.76 13.24
N ARG A 146 -15.31 -5.69 13.59
CA ARG A 146 -15.65 -4.87 14.74
C ARG A 146 -16.29 -3.55 14.33
N ARG A 147 -15.61 -2.78 13.49
CA ARG A 147 -16.00 -1.42 13.13
C ARG A 147 -15.89 -1.18 11.64
N LEU A 148 -16.89 -0.49 11.09
CA LEU A 148 -16.85 0.05 9.75
C LEU A 148 -16.87 1.58 9.83
N SER A 149 -15.89 2.23 9.22
CA SER A 149 -15.79 3.69 9.09
C SER A 149 -15.31 4.07 7.70
N TRP A 150 -15.30 5.36 7.38
CA TRP A 150 -14.85 5.81 6.07
C TRP A 150 -14.19 7.17 6.15
N GLN A 151 -13.39 7.48 5.14
CA GLN A 151 -12.71 8.76 5.01
C GLN A 151 -12.77 9.23 3.55
N PRO A 152 -13.23 10.46 3.26
CA PRO A 152 -13.18 11.01 1.91
C PRO A 152 -11.71 11.17 1.49
N ARG A 153 -11.46 10.98 0.20
CA ARG A 153 -10.17 11.31 -0.40
C ARG A 153 -10.24 12.63 -1.15
N THR A 154 -9.14 13.33 -1.13
CA THR A 154 -8.90 14.45 -2.04
C THR A 154 -8.90 13.92 -3.49
N PRO A 155 -9.50 14.65 -4.45
CA PRO A 155 -9.46 14.26 -5.85
C PRO A 155 -8.02 14.01 -6.33
N ARG A 156 -7.85 12.98 -7.14
CA ARG A 156 -6.55 12.65 -7.72
C ARG A 156 -6.20 13.70 -8.76
N ARG A 157 -5.16 14.44 -8.47
CA ARG A 157 -4.50 15.33 -9.42
C ARG A 157 -3.00 15.07 -9.32
N PRO A 158 -2.30 14.93 -10.44
CA PRO A 158 -0.84 14.94 -10.42
C PRO A 158 -0.36 16.18 -9.64
N PRO A 159 0.76 16.08 -8.93
CA PRO A 159 1.30 17.22 -8.19
C PRO A 159 1.56 18.38 -9.17
N ASP A 160 1.17 19.59 -8.78
CA ASP A 160 1.62 20.78 -9.46
C ASP A 160 3.06 21.07 -9.02
N LEU A 161 3.99 20.94 -9.96
CA LEU A 161 5.41 21.15 -9.74
C LEU A 161 5.90 22.44 -10.40
N SER A 162 4.98 23.31 -10.81
CA SER A 162 5.33 24.66 -11.27
C SER A 162 5.98 25.42 -10.12
N GLY A 163 7.23 25.83 -10.30
CA GLY A 163 8.00 26.52 -9.26
C GLY A 163 8.79 25.62 -8.29
N GLU A 164 8.74 24.31 -8.44
CA GLU A 164 9.45 23.36 -7.56
C GLU A 164 10.89 23.04 -8.03
N ARG A 165 11.37 23.64 -9.11
CA ARG A 165 12.77 23.49 -9.53
C ARG A 165 13.73 23.96 -8.44
N GLY A 166 14.80 23.19 -8.22
CA GLY A 166 15.77 23.47 -7.17
C GLY A 166 15.24 23.20 -5.76
N ARG A 167 14.16 22.40 -5.62
CA ARG A 167 13.63 21.97 -4.34
C ARG A 167 14.72 21.30 -3.50
N SER A 168 14.83 21.68 -2.24
CA SER A 168 15.82 21.14 -1.29
C SER A 168 15.49 19.71 -0.87
N VAL A 169 15.44 18.78 -1.81
CA VAL A 169 15.28 17.34 -1.56
C VAL A 169 16.60 16.69 -1.13
N GLY A 170 16.55 15.41 -0.74
CA GLY A 170 17.74 14.66 -0.38
C GLY A 170 18.83 14.72 -1.47
N ARG A 171 20.10 14.73 -1.05
CA ARG A 171 21.26 14.96 -1.91
C ARG A 171 21.28 14.11 -3.19
N GLU A 172 20.99 12.81 -3.04
CA GLU A 172 21.00 11.90 -4.19
C GLU A 172 19.80 12.16 -5.09
N SER A 173 18.61 12.33 -4.53
CA SER A 173 17.40 12.68 -5.29
C SER A 173 17.53 14.00 -6.05
N ALA A 174 18.26 15.00 -5.50
CA ALA A 174 18.46 16.32 -6.12
C ALA A 174 19.18 16.24 -7.46
N LYS A 175 20.01 15.21 -7.69
CA LYS A 175 20.76 15.05 -8.94
C LYS A 175 19.87 14.90 -10.17
N SER A 176 18.71 14.29 -10.01
CA SER A 176 17.77 13.97 -11.09
C SER A 176 16.39 14.62 -10.93
N PHE A 177 16.14 15.36 -9.84
CA PHE A 177 14.83 15.91 -9.50
C PHE A 177 14.28 16.83 -10.60
N ASP A 178 15.07 17.85 -11.01
CA ASP A 178 14.66 18.81 -12.02
C ASP A 178 14.47 18.15 -13.40
N ALA A 179 15.36 17.22 -13.76
CA ALA A 179 15.22 16.46 -15.00
C ALA A 179 13.94 15.61 -15.00
N LYS A 180 13.55 15.08 -13.84
CA LYS A 180 12.28 14.34 -13.67
C LYS A 180 11.05 15.26 -13.77
N ILE A 181 11.15 16.54 -13.37
CA ILE A 181 10.13 17.54 -13.64
C ILE A 181 10.00 17.75 -15.16
N ASP A 182 11.13 18.03 -15.83
CA ASP A 182 11.16 18.36 -17.26
C ASP A 182 10.67 17.23 -18.16
N SER A 183 10.98 16.00 -17.80
CA SER A 183 10.53 14.82 -18.54
C SER A 183 9.08 14.44 -18.27
N GLY A 184 8.39 15.10 -17.32
CA GLY A 184 7.04 14.73 -16.89
C GLY A 184 6.98 13.44 -16.08
N PHE A 185 8.12 12.94 -15.57
CA PHE A 185 8.21 11.70 -14.79
C PHE A 185 7.25 11.69 -13.59
N TRP A 186 7.26 12.77 -12.81
CA TRP A 186 6.41 12.89 -11.64
C TRP A 186 4.92 12.86 -12.00
N ALA A 187 4.51 13.63 -13.00
CA ALA A 187 3.12 13.65 -13.46
C ALA A 187 2.65 12.30 -14.01
N ARG A 188 3.55 11.54 -14.62
CA ARG A 188 3.28 10.21 -15.16
C ARG A 188 3.05 9.16 -14.08
N PHE A 189 3.84 9.18 -13.00
CA PHE A 189 3.85 8.11 -12.01
C PHE A 189 3.21 8.49 -10.67
N ILE A 190 2.91 9.76 -10.44
CA ILE A 190 2.23 10.21 -9.22
C ILE A 190 0.87 10.78 -9.57
N GLY A 191 -0.16 9.96 -9.40
CA GLY A 191 -1.52 10.29 -9.79
C GLY A 191 -2.36 10.98 -8.71
N GLY A 192 -1.78 11.34 -7.55
CA GLY A 192 -2.53 11.97 -6.46
C GLY A 192 -1.64 12.42 -5.31
N PRO A 193 -2.22 13.10 -4.31
CA PRO A 193 -1.46 13.80 -3.27
C PRO A 193 -0.95 12.90 -2.14
N ALA A 194 -1.44 11.67 -2.01
CA ALA A 194 -1.05 10.79 -0.92
C ALA A 194 0.25 10.05 -1.28
N VAL A 195 1.38 10.65 -0.98
CA VAL A 195 2.72 10.18 -1.32
C VAL A 195 3.54 9.96 -0.06
N LEU A 196 4.22 8.82 0.05
CA LEU A 196 5.23 8.57 1.08
C LEU A 196 6.61 8.69 0.45
N ASP A 197 7.53 9.33 1.19
CA ASP A 197 8.97 9.40 0.90
C ASP A 197 9.71 8.57 1.95
N ILE A 198 10.04 7.33 1.61
CA ILE A 198 10.60 6.33 2.53
C ILE A 198 12.13 6.43 2.55
N GLY A 199 12.69 6.45 3.77
CA GLY A 199 14.12 6.71 4.00
C GLY A 199 14.42 8.21 3.98
N PHE A 200 13.39 9.03 4.17
CA PHE A 200 13.52 10.47 4.24
C PHE A 200 14.24 10.89 5.52
N GLN A 201 15.40 11.50 5.36
CA GLN A 201 16.09 12.20 6.43
C GLN A 201 15.95 13.70 6.25
N GLY A 202 15.35 14.38 7.23
CA GLY A 202 15.10 15.82 7.22
C GLY A 202 16.36 16.72 7.22
N GLY A 203 17.56 16.11 7.16
CA GLY A 203 18.85 16.78 7.21
C GLY A 203 19.30 17.15 8.64
N ALA A 204 20.57 17.51 8.77
CA ALA A 204 21.18 17.88 10.08
C ALA A 204 20.57 19.15 10.69
N VAL A 205 20.03 20.02 9.84
CA VAL A 205 19.30 21.24 10.26
C VAL A 205 17.82 21.00 9.95
N PRO A 206 16.91 21.11 10.92
CA PRO A 206 15.47 20.95 10.69
C PRO A 206 14.96 21.82 9.53
N GLY A 207 14.29 21.20 8.57
CA GLY A 207 13.77 21.89 7.38
C GLY A 207 14.78 22.20 6.28
N SER A 208 16.06 21.83 6.42
CA SER A 208 17.07 21.99 5.37
C SER A 208 16.86 21.04 4.19
N VAL A 209 16.18 19.92 4.42
CA VAL A 209 15.73 18.96 3.42
C VAL A 209 14.22 18.76 3.59
N VAL A 210 13.53 18.71 2.48
CA VAL A 210 12.07 18.49 2.45
C VAL A 210 11.75 17.21 1.69
N PRO A 211 10.59 16.57 1.94
CA PRO A 211 10.17 15.39 1.21
C PRO A 211 10.14 15.62 -0.29
N ILE A 212 10.25 14.54 -1.06
CA ILE A 212 10.47 14.56 -2.52
C ILE A 212 9.47 15.42 -3.28
N LEU A 213 8.24 15.54 -2.80
CA LEU A 213 7.19 16.34 -3.45
C LEU A 213 6.45 17.20 -2.42
N PRO A 214 5.83 18.32 -2.84
CA PRO A 214 4.92 19.07 -1.99
C PRO A 214 3.81 18.19 -1.44
N GLY A 215 3.60 18.21 -0.12
CA GLY A 215 2.59 17.40 0.56
C GLY A 215 2.93 15.92 0.74
N ALA A 216 4.08 15.45 0.25
CA ALA A 216 4.55 14.11 0.58
C ALA A 216 4.92 13.98 2.06
N ILE A 217 4.68 12.80 2.63
CA ILE A 217 5.03 12.49 4.00
C ILE A 217 6.39 11.79 4.01
N GLY A 218 7.38 12.42 4.64
CA GLY A 218 8.68 11.79 4.90
C GLY A 218 8.55 10.73 5.99
N VAL A 219 9.09 9.55 5.76
CA VAL A 219 9.04 8.41 6.69
C VAL A 219 10.44 7.83 6.85
N ASP A 220 10.95 7.87 8.07
CA ASP A 220 12.19 7.19 8.47
C ASP A 220 11.99 6.54 9.85
N MET A 221 13.02 5.97 10.43
CA MET A 221 12.97 5.23 11.70
C MET A 221 12.44 6.06 12.89
N ASP A 222 12.48 7.38 12.79
CA ASP A 222 11.94 8.31 13.78
C ASP A 222 10.46 8.67 13.55
N TYR A 223 9.85 8.18 12.46
CA TYR A 223 8.45 8.48 12.16
C TYR A 223 7.51 7.82 13.19
N PRO A 224 6.56 8.57 13.79
CA PRO A 224 5.67 8.04 14.83
C PRO A 224 4.91 6.79 14.40
N GLY A 225 5.08 5.71 15.15
CA GLY A 225 4.43 4.43 14.89
C GLY A 225 5.07 3.57 13.80
N TYR A 226 6.17 4.00 13.20
CA TYR A 226 6.98 3.17 12.31
C TYR A 226 8.04 2.41 13.13
N ASP A 227 8.10 1.10 12.98
CA ASP A 227 9.03 0.21 13.70
C ASP A 227 10.15 -0.33 12.78
N GLY A 228 10.33 0.27 11.61
CA GLY A 228 11.26 -0.19 10.57
C GLY A 228 10.75 -1.38 9.76
N ARG A 229 9.52 -1.87 10.03
CA ARG A 229 8.93 -3.03 9.38
C ARG A 229 7.51 -2.78 8.88
N ILE A 230 6.65 -2.22 9.72
CA ILE A 230 5.22 -2.02 9.41
C ILE A 230 4.95 -0.53 9.31
N LEU A 231 4.53 -0.09 8.14
CA LEU A 231 4.14 1.29 7.91
C LEU A 231 2.83 1.62 8.65
N PRO A 232 2.76 2.72 9.43
CA PRO A 232 1.55 3.10 10.19
C PRO A 232 0.49 3.75 9.29
N PHE A 233 0.32 3.23 8.07
CA PHE A 233 -0.67 3.70 7.10
C PHE A 233 -1.62 2.56 6.75
N ALA A 234 -2.88 2.90 6.47
CA ALA A 234 -3.89 1.94 6.07
C ALA A 234 -3.55 1.28 4.71
N ASP A 235 -4.05 0.07 4.50
CA ASP A 235 -3.97 -0.61 3.21
C ASP A 235 -4.59 0.25 2.11
N ALA A 236 -3.97 0.25 0.93
CA ALA A 236 -4.46 0.95 -0.25
C ALA A 236 -4.78 2.46 -0.03
N SER A 237 -4.05 3.12 0.86
CA SER A 237 -4.26 4.53 1.22
C SER A 237 -3.35 5.49 0.46
N GLN A 238 -2.29 5.00 -0.20
CA GLN A 238 -1.29 5.84 -0.84
C GLN A 238 -1.41 5.84 -2.36
N ASP A 239 -1.17 6.99 -2.97
CA ASP A 239 -1.09 7.16 -4.43
C ASP A 239 0.26 6.74 -4.98
N ALA A 240 1.31 6.99 -4.22
CA ALA A 240 2.66 6.57 -4.54
C ALA A 240 3.49 6.33 -3.26
N VAL A 241 4.48 5.47 -3.40
CA VAL A 241 5.59 5.30 -2.46
C VAL A 241 6.87 5.59 -3.24
N TYR A 242 7.61 6.58 -2.80
CA TYR A 242 8.93 6.91 -3.31
C TYR A 242 9.98 6.47 -2.30
N SER A 243 11.07 5.88 -2.78
CA SER A 243 12.22 5.50 -1.96
C SER A 243 13.50 5.70 -2.78
N SER A 244 14.42 6.47 -2.25
CA SER A 244 15.69 6.76 -2.92
C SER A 244 16.86 6.52 -1.97
N HIS A 245 17.81 5.71 -2.42
CA HIS A 245 19.01 5.36 -1.65
C HIS A 245 18.68 4.88 -0.21
N CYS A 246 17.70 3.99 -0.13
CA CYS A 246 17.20 3.44 1.13
C CYS A 246 17.13 1.92 1.11
N LEU A 247 16.65 1.30 0.01
CA LEU A 247 16.41 -0.14 -0.06
C LEU A 247 17.70 -0.95 0.16
N GLU A 248 18.86 -0.46 -0.29
CA GLU A 248 20.17 -1.08 -0.10
C GLU A 248 20.60 -1.22 1.36
N HIS A 249 20.02 -0.42 2.25
CA HIS A 249 20.28 -0.45 3.70
C HIS A 249 19.34 -1.40 4.45
N ILE A 250 18.17 -1.71 3.89
CA ILE A 250 17.13 -2.48 4.58
C ILE A 250 17.48 -3.96 4.60
N ALA A 251 17.62 -4.55 5.78
CA ALA A 251 17.95 -5.97 5.91
C ALA A 251 16.84 -6.89 5.39
N ASP A 252 15.61 -6.65 5.81
CA ASP A 252 14.40 -7.39 5.39
C ASP A 252 13.68 -6.65 4.25
N TYR A 253 14.32 -6.63 3.09
CA TYR A 253 13.79 -5.95 1.91
C TYR A 253 12.47 -6.56 1.41
N ILE A 254 12.29 -7.86 1.57
CA ILE A 254 11.03 -8.54 1.22
C ILE A 254 9.88 -7.91 1.97
N LYS A 255 10.01 -7.79 3.28
CA LYS A 255 8.97 -7.19 4.13
C LYS A 255 8.76 -5.72 3.80
N ALA A 256 9.83 -4.96 3.55
CA ALA A 256 9.72 -3.56 3.17
C ALA A 256 8.95 -3.38 1.87
N ILE A 257 9.28 -4.11 0.81
CA ILE A 257 8.59 -4.05 -0.48
C ILE A 257 7.11 -4.46 -0.32
N GLN A 258 6.82 -5.49 0.48
CA GLN A 258 5.45 -5.92 0.78
C GLN A 258 4.64 -4.83 1.48
N GLU A 259 5.25 -4.11 2.44
CA GLU A 259 4.60 -3.01 3.14
C GLU A 259 4.37 -1.80 2.22
N TRP A 260 5.35 -1.43 1.40
CA TRP A 260 5.18 -0.40 0.37
C TRP A 260 4.02 -0.74 -0.57
N TYR A 261 3.95 -2.01 -0.98
CA TYR A 261 2.88 -2.51 -1.84
C TYR A 261 1.51 -2.57 -1.12
N ARG A 262 1.48 -2.93 0.18
CA ARG A 262 0.27 -2.99 0.99
C ARG A 262 -0.42 -1.64 1.05
N VAL A 263 0.32 -0.60 1.41
CA VAL A 263 -0.23 0.76 1.55
C VAL A 263 -0.59 1.39 0.21
N LEU A 264 0.00 0.90 -0.89
CA LEU A 264 -0.27 1.41 -2.22
C LEU A 264 -1.64 0.95 -2.71
N ARG A 265 -2.45 1.86 -3.25
CA ARG A 265 -3.72 1.54 -3.91
C ARG A 265 -3.50 0.92 -5.29
N VAL A 266 -4.53 0.31 -5.85
CA VAL A 266 -4.54 -0.11 -7.26
C VAL A 266 -4.39 1.12 -8.17
N GLY A 267 -3.55 1.02 -9.20
CA GLY A 267 -3.15 2.11 -10.08
C GLY A 267 -2.18 3.12 -9.45
N GLY A 268 -1.72 2.87 -8.22
CA GLY A 268 -0.62 3.61 -7.60
C GLY A 268 0.74 3.01 -7.97
N HIS A 269 1.82 3.75 -7.68
CA HIS A 269 3.17 3.36 -8.09
C HIS A 269 4.14 3.30 -6.92
N ILE A 270 5.02 2.30 -6.91
CA ILE A 270 6.26 2.33 -6.13
C ILE A 270 7.36 2.81 -7.07
N ILE A 271 8.06 3.86 -6.64
CA ILE A 271 9.19 4.45 -7.35
C ILE A 271 10.42 4.20 -6.47
N THR A 272 11.29 3.32 -6.92
CA THR A 272 12.51 2.95 -6.18
C THR A 272 13.74 3.38 -6.97
N VAL A 273 14.61 4.11 -6.31
CA VAL A 273 15.90 4.55 -6.84
C VAL A 273 17.00 3.99 -5.94
N VAL A 274 17.95 3.27 -6.52
CA VAL A 274 19.06 2.65 -5.78
C VAL A 274 20.39 2.88 -6.52
N PRO A 275 21.54 2.86 -5.83
CA PRO A 275 22.83 2.98 -6.49
C PRO A 275 23.10 1.79 -7.40
N SER A 276 23.65 2.05 -8.61
CA SER A 276 24.02 1.01 -9.56
C SER A 276 25.34 0.35 -9.17
N ALA A 277 25.38 -0.96 -9.18
CA ALA A 277 26.62 -1.73 -9.01
C ALA A 277 27.67 -1.39 -10.08
N HIS A 278 27.24 -1.04 -11.29
CA HIS A 278 28.12 -0.68 -12.40
C HIS A 278 28.73 0.72 -12.25
N LEU A 279 27.93 1.69 -11.79
CA LEU A 279 28.31 3.09 -11.78
C LEU A 279 28.80 3.57 -10.41
N TYR A 280 28.10 3.21 -9.35
CA TYR A 280 28.43 3.64 -7.99
C TYR A 280 29.47 2.70 -7.37
N GLU A 281 29.12 1.42 -7.18
CA GLU A 281 29.97 0.47 -6.49
C GLU A 281 31.17 0.03 -7.33
N ARG A 282 31.00 -0.06 -8.65
CA ARG A 282 31.97 -0.65 -9.61
C ARG A 282 32.44 -2.05 -9.21
N LYS A 283 31.59 -2.76 -8.46
CA LYS A 283 31.73 -4.14 -8.03
C LYS A 283 30.36 -4.73 -7.69
N PHE A 284 30.30 -6.06 -7.63
CA PHE A 284 29.06 -6.78 -7.40
C PHE A 284 28.86 -7.27 -5.97
N HIS A 285 29.79 -6.97 -5.06
CA HIS A 285 29.75 -7.51 -3.71
C HIS A 285 30.01 -6.43 -2.69
N VAL A 286 29.32 -6.52 -1.55
CA VAL A 286 29.60 -5.73 -0.34
C VAL A 286 30.93 -6.21 0.29
N PRO A 287 31.59 -5.38 1.12
CA PRO A 287 31.21 -4.03 1.52
C PRO A 287 31.37 -3.01 0.38
N SER A 288 30.55 -1.96 0.43
CA SER A 288 30.70 -0.80 -0.47
C SER A 288 32.04 -0.08 -0.21
N PHE A 289 32.57 0.59 -1.25
CA PHE A 289 33.73 1.48 -1.08
C PHE A 289 33.34 2.82 -0.45
N TRP A 290 32.09 3.24 -0.70
CA TRP A 290 31.65 4.61 -0.42
C TRP A 290 30.68 4.68 0.75
N ASN A 291 29.94 3.60 1.01
CA ASN A 291 29.00 3.53 2.12
C ASN A 291 29.00 2.12 2.74
N ILE A 292 29.62 2.00 3.90
CA ILE A 292 29.76 0.71 4.61
C ILE A 292 28.42 0.10 5.03
N ASP A 293 27.36 0.91 5.12
CA ASP A 293 26.02 0.46 5.53
C ASP A 293 25.23 -0.19 4.39
N HIS A 294 25.74 -0.18 3.16
CA HIS A 294 25.12 -0.93 2.07
C HIS A 294 25.18 -2.44 2.35
N ARG A 295 24.03 -3.07 2.41
CA ARG A 295 23.90 -4.52 2.64
C ARG A 295 23.89 -5.31 1.34
N ARG A 296 23.69 -4.65 0.19
CA ARG A 296 23.66 -5.24 -1.15
C ARG A 296 24.02 -4.22 -2.21
N THR A 297 24.33 -4.75 -3.39
CA THR A 297 24.59 -3.98 -4.60
C THR A 297 23.56 -4.34 -5.65
N TYR A 298 23.17 -3.39 -6.49
CA TYR A 298 22.12 -3.58 -7.47
C TYR A 298 22.59 -3.48 -8.90
N THR A 299 22.11 -4.40 -9.72
CA THR A 299 21.95 -4.24 -11.16
C THR A 299 20.44 -4.13 -11.47
N PRO A 300 20.03 -3.66 -12.66
CA PRO A 300 18.60 -3.66 -13.02
C PRO A 300 17.93 -5.02 -12.83
N ALA A 301 18.64 -6.10 -13.16
CA ALA A 301 18.13 -7.45 -13.02
C ALA A 301 17.95 -7.88 -11.56
N THR A 302 18.91 -7.59 -10.68
CA THR A 302 18.81 -7.98 -9.27
C THR A 302 17.77 -7.16 -8.52
N LEU A 303 17.63 -5.87 -8.83
CA LEU A 303 16.56 -5.02 -8.27
C LEU A 303 15.17 -5.58 -8.65
N LEU A 304 14.97 -5.87 -9.94
CA LEU A 304 13.70 -6.44 -10.39
C LEU A 304 13.42 -7.81 -9.76
N ALA A 305 14.45 -8.64 -9.57
CA ALA A 305 14.31 -9.94 -8.92
C ALA A 305 13.85 -9.83 -7.45
N GLU A 306 14.28 -8.82 -6.69
CA GLU A 306 13.81 -8.59 -5.33
C GLU A 306 12.31 -8.25 -5.29
N PHE A 307 11.82 -7.43 -6.21
CA PHE A 307 10.39 -7.15 -6.34
C PHE A 307 9.60 -8.39 -6.75
N ALA A 308 10.13 -9.20 -7.67
CA ALA A 308 9.50 -10.45 -8.08
C ALA A 308 9.45 -11.49 -6.95
N ALA A 309 10.45 -11.51 -6.06
CA ALA A 309 10.46 -12.37 -4.88
C ALA A 309 9.49 -11.89 -3.78
N ALA A 310 9.29 -10.57 -3.66
CA ALA A 310 8.47 -9.98 -2.61
C ALA A 310 6.97 -9.97 -2.93
N LEU A 311 6.61 -9.85 -4.21
CA LEU A 311 5.23 -9.60 -4.64
C LEU A 311 4.62 -10.82 -5.34
N LEU A 312 3.30 -10.94 -5.24
CA LEU A 312 2.58 -11.99 -5.93
C LEU A 312 2.73 -11.85 -7.45
N PRO A 313 2.95 -12.94 -8.18
CA PRO A 313 2.96 -12.92 -9.63
C PRO A 313 1.70 -12.26 -10.19
N ASN A 314 1.89 -11.47 -11.24
CA ASN A 314 0.79 -10.81 -11.96
C ASN A 314 -0.07 -9.82 -11.13
N SER A 315 0.44 -9.34 -9.99
CA SER A 315 -0.21 -8.31 -9.18
C SER A 315 0.32 -6.90 -9.47
N TYR A 316 1.35 -6.76 -10.29
CA TYR A 316 1.96 -5.48 -10.66
C TYR A 316 2.44 -5.46 -12.12
N ARG A 317 2.79 -4.27 -12.59
CA ARG A 317 3.46 -4.06 -13.89
C ARG A 317 4.69 -3.18 -13.71
N VAL A 318 5.78 -3.55 -14.37
CA VAL A 318 6.95 -2.68 -14.52
C VAL A 318 6.59 -1.58 -15.53
N ARG A 319 6.70 -0.32 -15.12
CA ARG A 319 6.38 0.85 -15.92
C ARG A 319 7.61 1.63 -16.35
N HIS A 320 8.70 1.47 -15.60
CA HIS A 320 9.98 2.09 -15.88
C HIS A 320 11.09 1.24 -15.26
N LEU A 321 12.17 1.05 -15.98
CA LEU A 321 13.42 0.47 -15.48
C LEU A 321 14.56 1.04 -16.30
N MET A 322 15.45 1.79 -15.65
CA MET A 322 16.54 2.50 -16.32
C MET A 322 17.75 2.62 -15.39
N GLU A 323 18.95 2.51 -15.92
CA GLU A 323 20.15 3.04 -15.29
C GLU A 323 20.28 4.51 -15.68
N ASN A 324 20.26 5.40 -14.68
CA ASN A 324 20.41 6.84 -14.87
C ASN A 324 21.86 7.21 -14.65
N ASP A 325 22.53 7.57 -15.73
CA ASP A 325 23.93 8.01 -15.77
C ASP A 325 24.09 9.48 -16.22
N ALA A 326 23.05 10.27 -16.08
CA ALA A 326 23.07 11.68 -16.48
C ALA A 326 24.21 12.44 -15.76
N GLY A 327 25.11 13.02 -16.56
CA GLY A 327 26.27 13.73 -16.04
C GLY A 327 27.34 12.85 -15.41
N TYR A 328 27.26 11.50 -15.56
CA TYR A 328 28.26 10.59 -15.03
C TYR A 328 29.61 10.76 -15.70
N GLN A 329 30.66 10.82 -14.92
CA GLN A 329 32.03 11.01 -15.39
C GLN A 329 32.73 9.66 -15.63
N TYR A 330 32.61 9.11 -16.83
CA TYR A 330 33.21 7.81 -17.20
C TYR A 330 34.75 7.78 -17.17
N SER A 331 35.39 8.97 -17.18
CA SER A 331 36.85 9.10 -17.10
C SER A 331 37.42 9.10 -15.68
N LEU A 332 36.56 9.07 -14.66
CA LEU A 332 37.01 9.03 -13.27
C LEU A 332 37.79 7.74 -12.98
N PRO A 333 38.92 7.82 -12.27
CA PRO A 333 39.66 6.64 -11.84
C PRO A 333 38.81 5.76 -10.90
N PRO A 334 39.06 4.45 -10.84
CA PRO A 334 38.24 3.49 -10.06
C PRO A 334 38.13 3.82 -8.57
N ASN A 335 39.09 4.52 -8.02
CA ASN A 335 39.16 4.93 -6.61
C ASN A 335 38.60 6.32 -6.32
N ALA A 336 38.05 7.02 -7.30
CA ALA A 336 37.36 8.29 -7.11
C ALA A 336 35.87 8.05 -6.88
N HIS A 337 35.25 8.84 -6.00
CA HIS A 337 33.79 8.81 -5.80
C HIS A 337 33.08 9.20 -7.11
N PRO A 338 32.00 8.50 -7.50
CA PRO A 338 31.24 8.84 -8.69
C PRO A 338 30.66 10.27 -8.63
N GLU A 339 30.63 10.92 -9.79
CA GLU A 339 29.99 12.21 -10.01
C GLU A 339 28.83 12.04 -10.99
N GLY A 340 27.83 12.90 -10.89
CA GLY A 340 26.59 12.78 -11.66
C GLY A 340 25.63 11.74 -11.09
N CYS A 341 24.65 11.34 -11.88
CA CYS A 341 23.75 10.24 -11.56
C CYS A 341 24.45 8.89 -11.71
N HIS A 342 24.15 7.95 -10.85
CA HIS A 342 24.74 6.61 -10.84
C HIS A 342 23.72 5.61 -10.26
N GLU A 343 22.48 5.75 -10.69
CA GLU A 343 21.30 5.14 -10.07
C GLU A 343 20.62 4.14 -11.01
N ILE A 344 19.86 3.23 -10.43
CA ILE A 344 18.84 2.44 -11.10
C ILE A 344 17.49 2.95 -10.65
N GLU A 345 16.65 3.30 -11.61
CA GLU A 345 15.27 3.73 -11.38
C GLU A 345 14.32 2.61 -11.77
N LEU A 346 13.52 2.15 -10.82
CA LEU A 346 12.46 1.16 -11.04
C LEU A 346 11.12 1.77 -10.64
N VAL A 347 10.13 1.70 -11.53
CA VAL A 347 8.75 2.04 -11.20
C VAL A 347 7.86 0.84 -11.48
N ILE A 348 7.14 0.40 -10.46
CA ILE A 348 6.09 -0.61 -10.61
C ILE A 348 4.73 0.04 -10.34
N GLU A 349 3.71 -0.41 -11.05
CA GLU A 349 2.31 -0.07 -10.81
C GLU A 349 1.60 -1.25 -10.17
N LYS A 350 0.91 -1.01 -9.08
CA LYS A 350 -0.02 -1.99 -8.50
C LYS A 350 -1.25 -2.11 -9.38
N ILE A 351 -1.52 -3.31 -9.88
CA ILE A 351 -2.71 -3.59 -10.68
C ILE A 351 -3.72 -4.41 -9.89
N GLU A 352 -4.95 -4.42 -10.35
CA GLU A 352 -5.92 -5.41 -9.90
C GLU A 352 -5.49 -6.78 -10.42
N PRO A 353 -5.30 -7.79 -9.53
CA PRO A 353 -4.93 -9.12 -9.99
C PRO A 353 -6.01 -9.69 -10.92
N PRO A 354 -5.65 -10.24 -12.07
CA PRO A 354 -6.62 -10.87 -12.96
C PRO A 354 -7.28 -12.06 -12.28
N THR A 355 -8.52 -12.32 -12.66
CA THR A 355 -9.33 -13.42 -12.09
C THR A 355 -8.91 -14.81 -12.55
N TRP A 356 -8.13 -14.89 -13.64
CA TRP A 356 -7.59 -16.14 -14.16
C TRP A 356 -6.25 -16.50 -13.48
N ARG A 357 -5.98 -17.79 -13.32
CA ARG A 357 -4.71 -18.28 -12.76
C ARG A 357 -3.74 -18.58 -13.90
N MET A 358 -2.46 -18.26 -13.66
CA MET A 358 -1.38 -18.69 -14.55
C MET A 358 -1.07 -20.18 -14.29
N GLY A 359 -0.97 -20.99 -15.33
CA GLY A 359 -0.39 -22.33 -15.26
C GLY A 359 -1.32 -23.46 -14.84
N GLU A 360 -2.61 -23.35 -15.11
CA GLU A 360 -3.50 -24.51 -15.16
C GLU A 360 -3.70 -24.98 -16.61
#